data_eebb87742a74c8e45cb5b77dd6d6a918
#
_entry.id   eebb87742a74c8e45cb5b77dd6d6a918
#
_cell.length_a   1.000
_cell.length_b   1.000
_cell.length_c   1.000
_cell.angle_alpha   90.00
_cell.angle_beta   90.00
_cell.angle_gamma   90.00
#
_symmetry.space_group_name_H-M   'P 1'
#
loop_
_entity.id
_entity.type
_entity.pdbx_description
1 polymer ?
#
loop_
_entity_poly.entity_id
_entity_poly.type
_entity_poly.pdbx_seq_one_letter_code
_entity_poly.pdbx_strand_id
1 'polypeptide(L)'
;MKNKIKTLFVLPALCLPLVGCLDSSLNDDPDRANPAWLGYDNLHGTYLTSLQRNVVPEDQNDFQLAEDLVGNMFAGYYAGTQSWEGGFNGTTYAFPDGWKDRPFSVAFTKLMSNWQQLRLKADSASVLFAVGEIVKVEAMHKTTDIYGPIPYTRFGLETPVPYDSQEAVYMRFFAELNHAVGVLTNFDRLNPAAKPLDKFDLIYGSDLKKWIRFANSLKLRLAMRCRAVYDGAQKLAEEAVNNPYGVLEDNADNAVMQTVGALSFTYNNPFYNIYSPEGYNEDRMGATMDAYLNGFADPRLPKFFAKAKGDVYRGLRNGMRNGKDFQGDERLSMPTITRSTPYVWMTAAEVWLLRAEGALFGWNMGGTPRELYEQGITTSLDQYGLASAAEAYLTSTAKPSAYPGLGTSTAAEAPSDITPAWDESATKEKKLERIITQKWIAIYPLGQEAWSEFRRTGYPKLFPVVDNLSNGKVNTNVQVRRVPFPASEYVGNRAEVEKAVQLLGGEDTGGTRLWWDKP
;
A
#
# COMPACT_ATOMS: atom_id res chain seq x y z
N MET A 1 -7.12 -59.16 -90.93
CA MET A 1 -6.11 -59.40 -89.93
C MET A 1 -6.40 -58.46 -88.81
N LYS A 2 -6.35 -58.83 -87.57
CA LYS A 2 -7.08 -58.43 -86.35
C LYS A 2 -6.96 -56.95 -85.95
N ASN A 3 -8.08 -56.22 -86.03
CA ASN A 3 -8.27 -54.92 -85.37
C ASN A 3 -8.56 -55.13 -83.86
N LYS A 4 -7.77 -54.47 -83.07
CA LYS A 4 -8.07 -54.36 -81.63
C LYS A 4 -8.72 -53.01 -81.38
N ILE A 5 -10.02 -53.04 -80.99
CA ILE A 5 -10.78 -51.91 -80.50
C ILE A 5 -10.35 -51.65 -79.06
N LYS A 6 -9.84 -50.46 -78.77
CA LYS A 6 -9.59 -49.99 -77.39
C LYS A 6 -10.84 -49.28 -76.90
N THR A 7 -11.53 -49.91 -75.97
CA THR A 7 -12.66 -49.32 -75.26
C THR A 7 -12.12 -48.31 -74.23
N LEU A 8 -12.48 -47.06 -74.38
CA LEU A 8 -12.15 -45.98 -73.45
C LEU A 8 -13.23 -45.92 -72.37
N PHE A 9 -12.88 -46.26 -71.12
CA PHE A 9 -13.77 -46.08 -69.99
C PHE A 9 -13.68 -44.62 -69.59
N VAL A 10 -14.76 -43.86 -69.74
CA VAL A 10 -14.95 -42.53 -69.14
C VAL A 10 -15.57 -42.76 -67.77
N LEU A 11 -14.78 -42.49 -66.71
CA LEU A 11 -15.26 -42.42 -65.34
C LEU A 11 -15.97 -41.06 -65.22
N PRO A 12 -17.22 -41.03 -64.71
CA PRO A 12 -17.83 -39.76 -64.37
C PRO A 12 -17.17 -39.25 -63.04
N ALA A 13 -16.52 -38.11 -63.12
CA ALA A 13 -16.05 -37.38 -61.97
C ALA A 13 -17.27 -36.92 -61.11
N LEU A 14 -17.48 -37.56 -59.96
CA LEU A 14 -18.48 -37.18 -59.00
C LEU A 14 -17.97 -35.91 -58.31
N CYS A 15 -18.39 -34.73 -58.78
CA CYS A 15 -18.22 -33.47 -58.05
C CYS A 15 -19.14 -33.50 -56.84
N LEU A 16 -18.63 -33.97 -55.73
CA LEU A 16 -19.23 -33.71 -54.40
C LEU A 16 -19.01 -32.21 -54.11
N PRO A 17 -20.06 -31.43 -53.84
CA PRO A 17 -19.87 -30.11 -53.32
C PRO A 17 -19.25 -30.25 -51.90
N LEU A 18 -18.01 -29.83 -51.74
CA LEU A 18 -17.42 -29.52 -50.47
C LEU A 18 -18.20 -28.30 -49.90
N VAL A 19 -19.41 -28.58 -49.36
CA VAL A 19 -20.02 -27.67 -48.40
C VAL A 19 -19.17 -27.81 -47.18
N GLY A 20 -18.07 -27.08 -47.11
CA GLY A 20 -17.35 -26.86 -45.87
C GLY A 20 -18.33 -26.24 -44.91
N CYS A 21 -18.63 -26.95 -43.84
CA CYS A 21 -19.34 -26.40 -42.71
C CYS A 21 -18.57 -25.18 -42.24
N LEU A 22 -18.94 -24.00 -42.72
CA LEU A 22 -18.65 -22.72 -42.09
C LEU A 22 -19.62 -22.54 -40.92
N ASP A 23 -19.71 -23.55 -40.08
CA ASP A 23 -20.37 -23.38 -38.80
C ASP A 23 -19.35 -22.74 -37.86
N SER A 24 -19.52 -21.43 -37.66
CA SER A 24 -18.69 -20.66 -36.73
C SER A 24 -18.69 -21.24 -35.33
N SER A 25 -19.71 -22.05 -34.98
CA SER A 25 -19.82 -22.73 -33.70
C SER A 25 -18.76 -23.82 -33.48
N LEU A 26 -18.14 -24.35 -34.55
CA LEU A 26 -17.04 -25.32 -34.48
C LEU A 26 -15.68 -24.68 -34.13
N ASN A 27 -15.58 -23.38 -34.23
CA ASN A 27 -14.41 -22.61 -33.83
C ASN A 27 -14.58 -21.96 -32.44
N ASP A 28 -15.74 -22.12 -31.80
CA ASP A 28 -15.96 -21.69 -30.43
C ASP A 28 -15.36 -22.73 -29.50
N ASP A 29 -14.31 -22.34 -28.80
CA ASP A 29 -13.73 -23.13 -27.72
C ASP A 29 -14.82 -23.32 -26.63
N PRO A 30 -15.30 -24.57 -26.37
CA PRO A 30 -16.37 -24.80 -25.41
C PRO A 30 -15.97 -24.41 -23.99
N ASP A 31 -14.66 -24.30 -23.70
CA ASP A 31 -14.14 -23.87 -22.40
C ASP A 31 -13.89 -22.36 -22.34
N ARG A 32 -14.06 -21.68 -23.47
CA ARG A 32 -13.94 -20.21 -23.53
C ARG A 32 -15.29 -19.57 -23.23
N ALA A 33 -15.31 -18.74 -22.18
CA ALA A 33 -16.49 -17.94 -21.87
C ALA A 33 -16.92 -17.10 -23.09
N ASN A 34 -18.11 -17.37 -23.63
CA ASN A 34 -18.65 -16.57 -24.72
C ASN A 34 -19.06 -15.18 -24.20
N PRO A 35 -18.49 -14.08 -24.69
CA PRO A 35 -18.83 -12.75 -24.23
C PRO A 35 -20.32 -12.42 -24.28
N ALA A 36 -21.08 -13.02 -25.22
CA ALA A 36 -22.53 -12.81 -25.35
C ALA A 36 -23.34 -13.45 -24.20
N TRP A 37 -22.77 -14.43 -23.48
CA TRP A 37 -23.41 -15.10 -22.32
C TRP A 37 -23.05 -14.44 -21.01
N LEU A 38 -22.03 -13.57 -21.01
CA LEU A 38 -21.61 -12.83 -19.83
C LEU A 38 -22.30 -11.46 -19.87
N GLY A 39 -23.01 -11.12 -18.83
CA GLY A 39 -23.46 -9.75 -18.63
C GLY A 39 -22.25 -8.81 -18.66
N TYR A 40 -22.48 -7.55 -18.97
CA TYR A 40 -21.44 -6.51 -19.08
C TYR A 40 -20.44 -6.54 -17.91
N ASP A 41 -20.94 -6.60 -16.68
CA ASP A 41 -20.10 -6.60 -15.48
C ASP A 41 -19.30 -7.90 -15.30
N ASN A 42 -19.84 -9.05 -15.76
CA ASN A 42 -19.10 -10.32 -15.73
C ASN A 42 -17.93 -10.35 -16.73
N LEU A 43 -18.02 -9.61 -17.83
CA LEU A 43 -16.95 -9.53 -18.81
C LEU A 43 -15.78 -8.66 -18.32
N HIS A 44 -16.07 -7.62 -17.55
CA HIS A 44 -15.08 -6.60 -17.17
C HIS A 44 -14.71 -6.61 -15.67
N GLY A 45 -15.53 -7.22 -14.83
CA GLY A 45 -15.33 -7.28 -13.38
C GLY A 45 -14.03 -7.96 -12.95
N THR A 46 -13.50 -8.88 -13.76
CA THR A 46 -12.20 -9.54 -13.49
C THR A 46 -11.03 -8.57 -13.44
N TYR A 47 -11.11 -7.43 -14.17
CA TYR A 47 -10.10 -6.37 -14.08
C TYR A 47 -10.10 -5.70 -12.70
N LEU A 48 -11.29 -5.52 -12.10
CA LEU A 48 -11.39 -5.00 -10.73
C LEU A 48 -10.75 -5.95 -9.72
N THR A 49 -11.04 -7.26 -9.83
CA THR A 49 -10.40 -8.28 -8.99
C THR A 49 -8.87 -8.23 -9.14
N SER A 50 -8.37 -8.12 -10.36
CA SER A 50 -6.93 -8.00 -10.62
C SER A 50 -6.33 -6.72 -10.05
N LEU A 51 -7.04 -5.59 -10.12
CA LEU A 51 -6.61 -4.33 -9.50
C LEU A 51 -6.48 -4.49 -7.98
N GLN A 52 -7.51 -5.01 -7.31
CA GLN A 52 -7.52 -5.21 -5.86
C GLN A 52 -6.37 -6.10 -5.38
N ARG A 53 -6.06 -7.18 -6.11
CA ARG A 53 -4.97 -8.11 -5.81
C ARG A 53 -3.57 -7.53 -6.01
N ASN A 54 -3.45 -6.39 -6.69
CA ASN A 54 -2.17 -5.72 -6.94
C ASN A 54 -1.99 -4.41 -6.15
N VAL A 55 -2.93 -4.04 -5.28
CA VAL A 55 -2.73 -2.93 -4.30
C VAL A 55 -1.60 -3.30 -3.33
N VAL A 56 -1.60 -4.55 -2.87
CA VAL A 56 -0.48 -5.19 -2.17
C VAL A 56 -0.15 -6.44 -2.98
N PRO A 57 1.06 -6.58 -3.54
CA PRO A 57 1.40 -7.72 -4.39
C PRO A 57 1.31 -9.04 -3.63
N GLU A 58 0.69 -10.06 -4.22
CA GLU A 58 0.59 -11.39 -3.62
C GLU A 58 1.82 -12.29 -3.87
N ASP A 59 2.62 -11.98 -4.89
CA ASP A 59 3.89 -12.64 -5.10
C ASP A 59 4.90 -12.21 -4.02
N GLN A 60 5.56 -13.19 -3.37
CA GLN A 60 6.44 -12.91 -2.24
C GLN A 60 7.65 -12.05 -2.61
N ASN A 61 8.20 -12.19 -3.82
CA ASN A 61 9.36 -11.40 -4.23
C ASN A 61 8.94 -9.96 -4.59
N ASP A 62 7.76 -9.79 -5.22
CA ASP A 62 7.21 -8.48 -5.47
C ASP A 62 6.87 -7.76 -4.17
N PHE A 63 6.25 -8.46 -3.21
CA PHE A 63 5.95 -7.92 -1.90
C PHE A 63 7.24 -7.53 -1.16
N GLN A 64 8.22 -8.41 -1.14
CA GLN A 64 9.50 -8.14 -0.45
C GLN A 64 10.15 -6.86 -0.98
N LEU A 65 10.24 -6.70 -2.30
CA LEU A 65 10.95 -5.57 -2.90
C LEU A 65 10.10 -4.30 -3.02
N ALA A 66 8.76 -4.39 -3.02
CA ALA A 66 7.89 -3.23 -3.21
C ALA A 66 7.27 -2.71 -1.91
N GLU A 67 7.03 -3.56 -0.92
CA GLU A 67 6.37 -3.19 0.33
C GLU A 67 7.31 -3.35 1.53
N ASP A 68 8.03 -4.47 1.64
CA ASP A 68 8.76 -4.82 2.84
C ASP A 68 10.10 -4.09 2.95
N LEU A 69 11.02 -4.32 2.00
CA LEU A 69 12.36 -3.70 1.99
C LEU A 69 12.35 -2.19 1.65
N VAL A 70 11.18 -1.63 1.39
CA VAL A 70 10.95 -0.20 1.23
C VAL A 70 10.13 0.31 2.41
N GLY A 71 8.81 0.09 2.42
CA GLY A 71 7.91 0.66 3.40
C GLY A 71 8.17 0.19 4.82
N ASN A 72 8.15 -1.12 5.05
CA ASN A 72 8.24 -1.70 6.40
C ASN A 72 9.58 -1.42 7.07
N MET A 73 10.69 -1.58 6.33
CA MET A 73 12.03 -1.32 6.85
C MET A 73 12.24 0.16 7.12
N PHE A 74 11.83 1.05 6.20
CA PHE A 74 12.02 2.49 6.37
C PHE A 74 11.10 3.08 7.45
N ALA A 75 9.95 2.44 7.72
CA ALA A 75 9.09 2.79 8.84
C ALA A 75 9.59 2.29 10.20
N GLY A 76 10.64 1.48 10.23
CA GLY A 76 11.19 0.91 11.45
C GLY A 76 10.34 -0.19 12.08
N TYR A 77 9.39 -0.76 11.34
CA TYR A 77 8.57 -1.89 11.80
C TYR A 77 9.38 -3.16 11.95
N TYR A 78 10.24 -3.43 10.97
CA TYR A 78 11.10 -4.60 10.94
C TYR A 78 12.55 -4.23 10.71
N ALA A 79 13.43 -5.18 10.93
CA ALA A 79 14.85 -5.14 10.59
C ALA A 79 15.25 -6.43 9.90
N GLY A 80 15.94 -6.30 8.77
CA GLY A 80 16.40 -7.42 7.98
C GLY A 80 17.56 -8.16 8.64
N THR A 81 17.47 -9.50 8.63
CA THR A 81 18.50 -10.41 9.11
C THR A 81 19.25 -11.07 7.96
N GLN A 82 19.52 -10.30 6.90
CA GLN A 82 20.31 -10.74 5.75
C GLN A 82 21.31 -9.66 5.32
N SER A 83 22.34 -10.10 4.62
CA SER A 83 23.34 -9.22 4.01
C SER A 83 23.17 -9.23 2.49
N TRP A 84 21.93 -8.91 2.03
CA TRP A 84 21.63 -8.85 0.60
C TRP A 84 22.63 -7.95 -0.13
N GLU A 85 23.07 -8.36 -1.33
CA GLU A 85 24.04 -7.64 -2.14
C GLU A 85 25.35 -7.31 -1.38
N GLY A 86 25.78 -8.21 -0.47
CA GLY A 86 26.96 -7.98 0.37
C GLY A 86 26.80 -6.82 1.35
N GLY A 87 25.55 -6.48 1.70
CA GLY A 87 25.17 -5.37 2.56
C GLY A 87 24.90 -4.06 1.84
N PHE A 88 25.07 -4.00 0.51
CA PHE A 88 24.76 -2.81 -0.31
C PHE A 88 23.35 -2.89 -0.88
N ASN A 89 22.35 -2.55 -0.11
CA ASN A 89 20.94 -2.68 -0.48
C ASN A 89 20.10 -1.51 0.05
N GLY A 90 18.78 -1.51 -0.23
CA GLY A 90 17.89 -0.44 0.15
C GLY A 90 17.88 -0.15 1.65
N THR A 91 18.02 -1.17 2.51
CA THR A 91 17.99 -0.97 3.97
C THR A 91 19.22 -0.24 4.49
N THR A 92 20.35 -0.30 3.77
CA THR A 92 21.58 0.48 4.03
C THR A 92 21.71 1.71 3.16
N TYR A 93 20.61 2.11 2.48
CA TYR A 93 20.49 3.27 1.58
C TYR A 93 21.34 3.19 0.30
N ALA A 94 21.83 1.99 -0.05
CA ALA A 94 22.38 1.68 -1.36
C ALA A 94 21.29 1.00 -2.20
N PHE A 95 20.95 1.58 -3.34
CA PHE A 95 19.79 1.11 -4.14
C PHE A 95 20.27 0.34 -5.39
N PRO A 96 20.39 -1.02 -5.34
CA PRO A 96 20.66 -1.83 -6.52
C PRO A 96 19.56 -1.65 -7.56
N ASP A 97 19.92 -1.77 -8.84
CA ASP A 97 19.00 -1.51 -9.95
C ASP A 97 17.71 -2.36 -9.87
N GLY A 98 17.83 -3.67 -9.67
CA GLY A 98 16.65 -4.53 -9.57
C GLY A 98 15.71 -4.21 -8.40
N TRP A 99 16.26 -3.67 -7.31
CA TRP A 99 15.48 -3.30 -6.12
C TRP A 99 14.71 -2.00 -6.34
N LYS A 100 15.36 -0.99 -6.90
CA LYS A 100 14.68 0.29 -7.19
C LYS A 100 13.67 0.18 -8.32
N ASP A 101 13.81 -0.81 -9.23
CA ASP A 101 12.91 -1.04 -10.35
C ASP A 101 11.61 -1.76 -9.92
N ARG A 102 11.65 -2.60 -8.88
CA ARG A 102 10.54 -3.50 -8.57
C ARG A 102 9.24 -2.78 -8.19
N PRO A 103 9.21 -1.81 -7.26
CA PRO A 103 7.97 -1.11 -6.92
C PRO A 103 7.33 -0.44 -8.16
N PHE A 104 8.15 0.12 -9.05
CA PHE A 104 7.69 0.73 -10.28
C PHE A 104 7.09 -0.31 -11.25
N SER A 105 7.79 -1.41 -11.47
CA SER A 105 7.33 -2.45 -12.39
C SER A 105 6.02 -3.09 -11.91
N VAL A 106 5.87 -3.36 -10.62
CA VAL A 106 4.61 -3.86 -10.05
C VAL A 106 3.47 -2.89 -10.32
N ALA A 107 3.67 -1.60 -10.04
CA ALA A 107 2.65 -0.58 -10.24
C ALA A 107 2.23 -0.45 -11.71
N PHE A 108 3.19 -0.40 -12.64
CA PHE A 108 2.88 -0.10 -14.04
C PHE A 108 2.58 -1.34 -14.89
N THR A 109 3.21 -2.49 -14.61
CA THR A 109 2.95 -3.70 -15.40
C THR A 109 1.80 -4.55 -14.87
N LYS A 110 1.57 -4.57 -13.56
CA LYS A 110 0.52 -5.40 -12.96
C LYS A 110 -0.76 -4.62 -12.66
N LEU A 111 -0.66 -3.42 -12.09
CA LEU A 111 -1.83 -2.64 -11.71
C LEU A 111 -2.29 -1.72 -12.86
N MET A 112 -1.46 -0.79 -13.33
CA MET A 112 -1.89 0.19 -14.33
C MET A 112 -2.26 -0.42 -15.68
N SER A 113 -1.67 -1.56 -16.08
CA SER A 113 -2.10 -2.29 -17.27
C SER A 113 -3.53 -2.84 -17.13
N ASN A 114 -3.92 -3.36 -15.97
CA ASN A 114 -5.30 -3.79 -15.71
C ASN A 114 -6.26 -2.59 -15.64
N TRP A 115 -5.84 -1.48 -15.05
CA TRP A 115 -6.60 -0.23 -15.08
C TRP A 115 -6.83 0.25 -16.52
N GLN A 116 -5.82 0.21 -17.38
CA GLN A 116 -5.97 0.58 -18.78
C GLN A 116 -7.03 -0.27 -19.49
N GLN A 117 -7.04 -1.59 -19.25
CA GLN A 117 -8.06 -2.48 -19.82
C GLN A 117 -9.46 -2.14 -19.30
N LEU A 118 -9.60 -1.90 -18.00
CA LEU A 118 -10.87 -1.50 -17.41
C LEU A 118 -11.35 -0.17 -18.00
N ARG A 119 -10.48 0.85 -18.06
CA ARG A 119 -10.77 2.17 -18.61
C ARG A 119 -11.23 2.14 -20.07
N LEU A 120 -10.65 1.26 -20.88
CA LEU A 120 -11.02 1.13 -22.30
C LEU A 120 -12.37 0.44 -22.51
N LYS A 121 -12.85 -0.32 -21.55
CA LYS A 121 -14.01 -1.21 -21.70
C LYS A 121 -15.20 -0.85 -20.84
N ALA A 122 -14.99 -0.25 -19.68
CA ALA A 122 -16.05 0.13 -18.77
C ALA A 122 -16.55 1.56 -19.06
N ASP A 123 -17.86 1.77 -18.92
CA ASP A 123 -18.43 3.11 -18.92
C ASP A 123 -17.92 3.88 -17.68
N SER A 124 -17.44 5.09 -17.89
CA SER A 124 -16.93 5.95 -16.82
C SER A 124 -17.99 6.32 -15.78
N ALA A 125 -19.28 6.28 -16.12
CA ALA A 125 -20.40 6.48 -15.21
C ALA A 125 -20.82 5.19 -14.47
N SER A 126 -20.16 4.07 -14.69
CA SER A 126 -20.49 2.79 -14.04
C SER A 126 -19.89 2.66 -12.64
N VAL A 127 -20.55 1.88 -11.79
CA VAL A 127 -20.05 1.50 -10.46
C VAL A 127 -18.70 0.78 -10.56
N LEU A 128 -18.53 -0.08 -11.57
CA LEU A 128 -17.28 -0.81 -11.81
C LEU A 128 -16.11 0.13 -12.07
N PHE A 129 -16.31 1.16 -12.90
CA PHE A 129 -15.28 2.15 -13.19
C PHE A 129 -14.94 2.97 -11.93
N ALA A 130 -15.95 3.45 -11.22
CA ALA A 130 -15.78 4.27 -10.02
C ALA A 130 -15.00 3.53 -8.92
N VAL A 131 -15.34 2.26 -8.63
CA VAL A 131 -14.58 1.45 -7.67
C VAL A 131 -13.16 1.19 -8.19
N GLY A 132 -13.00 0.93 -9.50
CA GLY A 132 -11.68 0.81 -10.12
C GLY A 132 -10.81 2.06 -9.96
N GLU A 133 -11.39 3.27 -10.07
CA GLU A 133 -10.66 4.53 -9.79
C GLU A 133 -10.18 4.61 -8.34
N ILE A 134 -11.04 4.27 -7.37
CA ILE A 134 -10.68 4.28 -5.95
C ILE A 134 -9.50 3.31 -5.70
N VAL A 135 -9.59 2.08 -6.20
CA VAL A 135 -8.53 1.06 -6.05
C VAL A 135 -7.23 1.52 -6.72
N LYS A 136 -7.32 2.11 -7.91
CA LYS A 136 -6.15 2.68 -8.58
C LYS A 136 -5.49 3.78 -7.75
N VAL A 137 -6.26 4.71 -7.18
CA VAL A 137 -5.71 5.79 -6.33
C VAL A 137 -5.04 5.19 -5.09
N GLU A 138 -5.67 4.20 -4.42
CA GLU A 138 -5.08 3.51 -3.26
C GLU A 138 -3.72 2.88 -3.57
N ALA A 139 -3.56 2.29 -4.75
CA ALA A 139 -2.28 1.71 -5.13
C ALA A 139 -1.25 2.76 -5.60
N MET A 140 -1.68 3.74 -6.40
CA MET A 140 -0.75 4.64 -7.08
C MET A 140 -0.27 5.80 -6.21
N HIS A 141 -0.99 6.14 -5.11
CA HIS A 141 -0.43 7.11 -4.16
C HIS A 141 0.85 6.57 -3.51
N LYS A 142 0.91 5.26 -3.22
CA LYS A 142 2.14 4.63 -2.73
C LYS A 142 3.29 4.79 -3.72
N THR A 143 3.01 4.59 -5.02
CA THR A 143 4.04 4.68 -6.07
C THR A 143 4.61 6.09 -6.18
N THR A 144 3.77 7.13 -6.23
CA THR A 144 4.26 8.52 -6.27
C THR A 144 4.93 8.91 -4.94
N ASP A 145 4.52 8.34 -3.81
CA ASP A 145 5.15 8.54 -2.51
C ASP A 145 6.50 7.80 -2.37
N ILE A 146 6.78 6.82 -3.23
CA ILE A 146 8.10 6.19 -3.34
C ILE A 146 9.03 7.01 -4.23
N TYR A 147 8.58 7.45 -5.42
CA TYR A 147 9.44 8.00 -6.46
C TYR A 147 9.35 9.52 -6.66
N GLY A 148 8.21 10.15 -6.29
CA GLY A 148 7.87 11.53 -6.65
C GLY A 148 7.12 11.58 -7.98
N PRO A 149 7.65 12.26 -9.01
CA PRO A 149 7.05 12.26 -10.35
C PRO A 149 6.87 10.84 -10.90
N ILE A 150 5.73 10.55 -11.54
CA ILE A 150 5.42 9.26 -12.18
C ILE A 150 4.62 9.45 -13.48
N PRO A 151 4.67 8.52 -14.44
CA PRO A 151 3.91 8.58 -15.69
C PRO A 151 2.45 8.18 -15.47
N TYR A 152 1.61 9.05 -14.89
CA TYR A 152 0.29 8.71 -14.40
C TYR A 152 -0.85 9.08 -15.35
N THR A 153 -0.99 10.37 -15.71
CA THR A 153 -2.17 10.87 -16.43
C THR A 153 -2.23 10.43 -17.89
N ARG A 154 -1.06 10.24 -18.50
CA ARG A 154 -0.91 9.88 -19.93
C ARG A 154 -0.60 8.40 -20.14
N PHE A 155 -0.56 7.59 -19.08
CA PHE A 155 -0.28 6.15 -19.19
C PHE A 155 -1.24 5.45 -20.13
N GLY A 156 -0.68 4.73 -21.11
CA GLY A 156 -1.43 4.01 -22.13
C GLY A 156 -2.15 4.88 -23.17
N LEU A 157 -1.86 6.18 -23.23
CA LEU A 157 -2.39 7.11 -24.23
C LEU A 157 -1.34 7.49 -25.28
N GLU A 158 -0.07 7.50 -24.90
CA GLU A 158 1.04 7.86 -25.78
C GLU A 158 2.33 7.12 -25.41
N THR A 159 3.28 7.11 -26.34
CA THR A 159 4.61 6.54 -26.16
C THR A 159 5.63 7.46 -26.87
N PRO A 160 6.67 7.93 -26.19
CA PRO A 160 6.99 7.73 -24.76
C PRO A 160 5.95 8.37 -23.83
N VAL A 161 5.78 7.81 -22.62
CA VAL A 161 4.83 8.34 -21.62
C VAL A 161 5.51 9.42 -20.79
N PRO A 162 5.03 10.67 -20.79
CA PRO A 162 5.61 11.72 -19.98
C PRO A 162 5.27 11.52 -18.50
N TYR A 163 6.18 11.99 -17.65
CA TYR A 163 5.98 12.00 -16.20
C TYR A 163 5.20 13.25 -15.77
N ASP A 164 4.27 13.06 -14.87
CA ASP A 164 3.58 14.14 -14.17
C ASP A 164 4.34 14.51 -12.90
N SER A 165 4.33 15.80 -12.52
CA SER A 165 4.81 16.20 -11.20
C SER A 165 3.99 15.55 -10.10
N GLN A 166 4.57 15.32 -8.93
CA GLN A 166 3.84 14.72 -7.81
C GLN A 166 2.59 15.55 -7.42
N GLU A 167 2.68 16.88 -7.48
CA GLU A 167 1.52 17.76 -7.29
C GLU A 167 0.40 17.47 -8.30
N ALA A 168 0.72 17.40 -9.59
CA ALA A 168 -0.27 17.10 -10.63
C ALA A 168 -0.92 15.72 -10.42
N VAL A 169 -0.14 14.73 -10.00
CA VAL A 169 -0.65 13.38 -9.66
C VAL A 169 -1.64 13.46 -8.50
N TYR A 170 -1.33 14.20 -7.42
CA TYR A 170 -2.22 14.38 -6.26
C TYR A 170 -3.52 15.10 -6.65
N MET A 171 -3.42 16.16 -7.46
CA MET A 171 -4.62 16.86 -7.95
C MET A 171 -5.51 15.92 -8.78
N ARG A 172 -4.91 15.03 -9.55
CA ARG A 172 -5.64 14.02 -10.30
C ARG A 172 -6.30 13.00 -9.37
N PHE A 173 -5.64 12.54 -8.32
CA PHE A 173 -6.23 11.66 -7.31
C PHE A 173 -7.48 12.26 -6.68
N PHE A 174 -7.43 13.54 -6.27
CA PHE A 174 -8.61 14.22 -5.72
C PHE A 174 -9.78 14.29 -6.72
N ALA A 175 -9.49 14.57 -7.98
CA ALA A 175 -10.51 14.60 -9.02
C ALA A 175 -11.15 13.22 -9.24
N GLU A 176 -10.35 12.15 -9.28
CA GLU A 176 -10.81 10.77 -9.45
C GLU A 176 -11.64 10.29 -8.26
N LEU A 177 -11.20 10.56 -7.03
CA LEU A 177 -11.97 10.23 -5.83
C LEU A 177 -13.31 10.98 -5.78
N ASN A 178 -13.33 12.26 -6.14
CA ASN A 178 -14.57 13.04 -6.20
C ASN A 178 -15.52 12.50 -7.28
N HIS A 179 -15.01 12.13 -8.44
CA HIS A 179 -15.78 11.49 -9.51
C HIS A 179 -16.40 10.18 -9.02
N ALA A 180 -15.58 9.31 -8.46
CA ALA A 180 -16.02 8.01 -7.97
C ALA A 180 -17.07 8.13 -6.87
N VAL A 181 -16.87 9.00 -5.88
CA VAL A 181 -17.87 9.28 -4.82
C VAL A 181 -19.17 9.76 -5.43
N GLY A 182 -19.13 10.66 -6.44
CA GLY A 182 -20.31 11.16 -7.13
C GLY A 182 -21.10 10.03 -7.83
N VAL A 183 -20.42 9.17 -8.58
CA VAL A 183 -21.03 8.03 -9.29
C VAL A 183 -21.66 7.06 -8.29
N LEU A 184 -20.91 6.65 -7.25
CA LEU A 184 -21.38 5.68 -6.26
C LEU A 184 -22.56 6.23 -5.45
N THR A 185 -22.52 7.50 -5.03
CA THR A 185 -23.60 8.16 -4.30
C THR A 185 -24.89 8.21 -5.13
N ASN A 186 -24.77 8.58 -6.41
CA ASN A 186 -25.93 8.62 -7.30
C ASN A 186 -26.53 7.22 -7.52
N PHE A 187 -25.67 6.21 -7.72
CA PHE A 187 -26.13 4.84 -7.91
C PHE A 187 -26.79 4.27 -6.65
N ASP A 188 -26.19 4.43 -5.45
CA ASP A 188 -26.73 3.94 -4.18
C ASP A 188 -28.11 4.58 -3.87
N ARG A 189 -28.25 5.88 -4.14
CA ARG A 189 -29.53 6.60 -3.95
C ARG A 189 -30.65 6.03 -4.83
N LEU A 190 -30.34 5.64 -6.06
CA LEU A 190 -31.31 5.09 -7.02
C LEU A 190 -31.54 3.59 -6.83
N ASN A 191 -30.58 2.87 -6.29
CA ASN A 191 -30.56 1.41 -6.20
C ASN A 191 -30.04 0.93 -4.84
N PRO A 192 -30.67 1.28 -3.70
CA PRO A 192 -30.07 1.14 -2.35
C PRO A 192 -29.81 -0.31 -1.90
N ALA A 193 -30.40 -1.31 -2.56
CA ALA A 193 -30.17 -2.73 -2.25
C ALA A 193 -29.33 -3.47 -3.29
N ALA A 194 -28.89 -2.78 -4.34
CA ALA A 194 -28.12 -3.43 -5.41
C ALA A 194 -26.70 -3.76 -4.98
N LYS A 195 -26.22 -4.92 -5.44
CA LYS A 195 -24.85 -5.38 -5.24
C LYS A 195 -24.19 -5.69 -6.59
N PRO A 196 -23.90 -4.65 -7.41
CA PRO A 196 -23.46 -4.84 -8.79
C PRO A 196 -22.09 -5.50 -8.92
N LEU A 197 -21.27 -5.53 -7.86
CA LEU A 197 -19.90 -6.05 -7.85
C LEU A 197 -19.71 -7.26 -6.93
N ASP A 198 -20.77 -7.93 -6.48
CA ASP A 198 -20.73 -9.01 -5.47
C ASP A 198 -19.77 -10.14 -5.81
N LYS A 199 -19.58 -10.42 -7.11
CA LYS A 199 -18.66 -11.46 -7.63
C LYS A 199 -17.21 -11.03 -7.75
N PHE A 200 -16.93 -9.72 -7.72
CA PHE A 200 -15.62 -9.17 -8.09
C PHE A 200 -15.00 -8.30 -7.00
N ASP A 201 -15.79 -7.86 -6.04
CA ASP A 201 -15.34 -7.02 -4.95
C ASP A 201 -14.83 -7.87 -3.78
N LEU A 202 -13.50 -7.91 -3.64
CA LEU A 202 -12.79 -8.65 -2.61
C LEU A 202 -12.73 -7.91 -1.24
N ILE A 203 -13.13 -6.65 -1.19
CA ILE A 203 -12.96 -5.79 -0.02
C ILE A 203 -14.25 -5.66 0.77
N TYR A 204 -15.33 -5.23 0.11
CA TYR A 204 -16.60 -4.89 0.77
C TYR A 204 -17.80 -5.70 0.27
N GLY A 205 -17.60 -6.67 -0.66
CA GLY A 205 -18.69 -7.50 -1.19
C GLY A 205 -19.83 -6.66 -1.78
N SER A 206 -19.45 -5.62 -2.54
CA SER A 206 -20.38 -4.69 -3.18
C SER A 206 -21.17 -3.78 -2.21
N ASP A 207 -20.66 -3.52 -1.00
CA ASP A 207 -21.19 -2.48 -0.12
C ASP A 207 -20.71 -1.10 -0.58
N LEU A 208 -21.54 -0.43 -1.39
CA LEU A 208 -21.17 0.86 -1.98
C LEU A 208 -21.03 1.98 -0.93
N LYS A 209 -21.72 1.90 0.20
CA LYS A 209 -21.60 2.88 1.28
C LYS A 209 -20.22 2.79 1.93
N LYS A 210 -19.70 1.59 2.12
CA LYS A 210 -18.33 1.39 2.61
C LYS A 210 -17.29 1.87 1.60
N TRP A 211 -17.51 1.65 0.29
CA TRP A 211 -16.63 2.20 -0.74
C TRP A 211 -16.61 3.74 -0.74
N ILE A 212 -17.76 4.40 -0.53
CA ILE A 212 -17.82 5.86 -0.42
C ILE A 212 -17.07 6.36 0.82
N ARG A 213 -17.28 5.70 1.98
CA ARG A 213 -16.51 6.01 3.22
C ARG A 213 -15.01 5.82 3.02
N PHE A 214 -14.61 4.73 2.38
CA PHE A 214 -13.20 4.48 2.07
C PHE A 214 -12.61 5.55 1.15
N ALA A 215 -13.30 5.92 0.07
CA ALA A 215 -12.86 6.98 -0.83
C ALA A 215 -12.71 8.34 -0.13
N ASN A 216 -13.65 8.70 0.75
CA ASN A 216 -13.56 9.90 1.57
C ASN A 216 -12.37 9.82 2.55
N SER A 217 -12.13 8.66 3.17
CA SER A 217 -11.01 8.45 4.09
C SER A 217 -9.67 8.52 3.36
N LEU A 218 -9.59 7.97 2.16
CA LEU A 218 -8.41 8.09 1.30
C LEU A 218 -8.18 9.55 0.87
N LYS A 219 -9.25 10.29 0.52
CA LYS A 219 -9.16 11.73 0.25
C LYS A 219 -8.63 12.50 1.47
N LEU A 220 -9.08 12.16 2.69
CA LEU A 220 -8.57 12.74 3.93
C LEU A 220 -7.07 12.40 4.13
N ARG A 221 -6.63 11.14 3.97
CA ARG A 221 -5.22 10.73 4.04
C ARG A 221 -4.35 11.59 3.11
N LEU A 222 -4.74 11.70 1.85
CA LEU A 222 -3.99 12.45 0.85
C LEU A 222 -3.99 13.96 1.11
N ALA A 223 -5.10 14.53 1.59
CA ALA A 223 -5.18 15.94 1.98
C ALA A 223 -4.26 16.24 3.18
N MET A 224 -4.24 15.37 4.19
CA MET A 224 -3.29 15.51 5.31
C MET A 224 -1.84 15.36 4.85
N ARG A 225 -1.57 14.50 3.85
CA ARG A 225 -0.23 14.32 3.28
C ARG A 225 0.32 15.61 2.66
N CYS A 226 -0.48 16.33 1.92
CA CYS A 226 -0.07 17.57 1.27
C CYS A 226 -0.42 18.84 2.05
N ARG A 227 -0.78 18.74 3.34
CA ARG A 227 -1.22 19.85 4.22
C ARG A 227 -0.28 21.05 4.22
N ALA A 228 1.01 20.80 4.18
CA ALA A 228 2.02 21.86 4.28
C ALA A 228 2.35 22.56 2.95
N VAL A 229 1.84 22.08 1.82
CA VAL A 229 2.24 22.51 0.48
C VAL A 229 1.08 22.84 -0.44
N TYR A 230 -0.15 22.48 -0.07
CA TYR A 230 -1.34 22.73 -0.88
C TYR A 230 -2.42 23.45 -0.09
N ASP A 231 -2.73 24.67 -0.45
CA ASP A 231 -3.69 25.53 0.27
C ASP A 231 -5.12 24.95 0.28
N GLY A 232 -5.47 24.15 -0.73
CA GLY A 232 -6.77 23.47 -0.82
C GLY A 232 -6.93 22.25 0.11
N ALA A 233 -5.88 21.81 0.80
CA ALA A 233 -5.89 20.58 1.59
C ALA A 233 -6.94 20.59 2.71
N GLN A 234 -7.07 21.70 3.44
CA GLN A 234 -8.08 21.84 4.49
C GLN A 234 -9.48 21.62 3.95
N LYS A 235 -9.83 22.29 2.86
CA LYS A 235 -11.15 22.17 2.23
C LYS A 235 -11.45 20.73 1.83
N LEU A 236 -10.50 20.04 1.20
CA LEU A 236 -10.64 18.64 0.78
C LEU A 236 -10.84 17.70 1.98
N ALA A 237 -10.10 17.93 3.07
CA ALA A 237 -10.22 17.13 4.29
C ALA A 237 -11.58 17.34 4.98
N GLU A 238 -12.02 18.59 5.11
CA GLU A 238 -13.31 18.93 5.71
C GLU A 238 -14.49 18.42 4.87
N GLU A 239 -14.42 18.52 3.54
CA GLU A 239 -15.40 17.93 2.62
C GLU A 239 -15.49 16.40 2.77
N ALA A 240 -14.35 15.72 2.97
CA ALA A 240 -14.33 14.28 3.16
C ALA A 240 -15.01 13.87 4.48
N VAL A 241 -14.65 14.51 5.59
CA VAL A 241 -15.21 14.20 6.91
C VAL A 241 -16.70 14.56 7.00
N ASN A 242 -17.13 15.67 6.39
CA ASN A 242 -18.52 16.14 6.43
C ASN A 242 -19.38 15.59 5.29
N ASN A 243 -18.89 14.62 4.50
CA ASN A 243 -19.71 13.95 3.49
C ASN A 243 -20.89 13.23 4.17
N PRO A 244 -22.11 13.23 3.59
CA PRO A 244 -23.27 12.54 4.19
C PRO A 244 -23.07 11.05 4.48
N TYR A 245 -22.19 10.37 3.75
CA TYR A 245 -21.80 8.97 4.03
C TYR A 245 -20.70 8.86 5.07
N GLY A 246 -20.00 9.95 5.38
CA GLY A 246 -18.89 10.01 6.32
C GLY A 246 -17.59 9.39 5.80
N VAL A 247 -16.75 9.05 6.75
CA VAL A 247 -15.47 8.35 6.59
C VAL A 247 -15.51 7.01 7.32
N LEU A 248 -14.42 6.25 7.34
CA LEU A 248 -14.32 5.03 8.17
C LEU A 248 -14.31 5.43 9.66
N GLU A 249 -15.25 4.93 10.44
CA GLU A 249 -15.37 5.25 11.87
C GLU A 249 -15.31 4.01 12.76
N ASP A 250 -15.74 2.84 12.26
CA ASP A 250 -15.77 1.59 12.98
C ASP A 250 -14.83 0.55 12.36
N ASN A 251 -14.35 -0.41 13.16
CA ASN A 251 -13.52 -1.51 12.67
C ASN A 251 -14.23 -2.38 11.61
N ALA A 252 -15.56 -2.41 11.60
CA ALA A 252 -16.34 -3.06 10.55
C ALA A 252 -16.26 -2.36 9.19
N ASP A 253 -15.82 -1.11 9.16
CA ASP A 253 -15.60 -0.32 7.93
C ASP A 253 -14.19 -0.48 7.37
N ASN A 254 -13.26 -1.09 8.12
CA ASN A 254 -11.87 -1.25 7.69
C ASN A 254 -11.79 -1.85 6.28
N ALA A 255 -10.96 -1.23 5.43
CA ALA A 255 -10.67 -1.75 4.10
C ALA A 255 -9.71 -2.93 4.19
N VAL A 256 -10.24 -4.14 4.09
CA VAL A 256 -9.51 -5.38 4.34
C VAL A 256 -9.76 -6.37 3.22
N MET A 257 -8.68 -6.87 2.61
CA MET A 257 -8.76 -7.98 1.66
C MET A 257 -8.46 -9.30 2.37
N GLN A 258 -9.42 -10.22 2.31
CA GLN A 258 -9.27 -11.54 2.92
C GLN A 258 -8.29 -12.40 2.12
N THR A 259 -7.48 -13.18 2.83
CA THR A 259 -6.45 -14.05 2.23
C THR A 259 -6.97 -15.45 1.90
N VAL A 260 -8.02 -15.92 2.58
CA VAL A 260 -8.56 -17.27 2.39
C VAL A 260 -10.07 -17.21 2.21
N GLY A 261 -10.58 -17.91 1.19
CA GLY A 261 -12.01 -18.16 1.01
C GLY A 261 -12.82 -17.09 0.29
N ALA A 262 -12.23 -15.94 -0.05
CA ALA A 262 -12.92 -14.99 -0.91
C ALA A 262 -12.96 -15.52 -2.36
N LEU A 263 -14.15 -15.69 -2.92
CA LEU A 263 -14.37 -16.02 -4.33
C LEU A 263 -13.58 -17.24 -4.86
N SER A 264 -13.34 -18.26 -4.07
CA SER A 264 -12.61 -19.49 -4.46
C SER A 264 -11.12 -19.29 -4.77
N PHE A 265 -10.53 -18.15 -4.49
CA PHE A 265 -9.09 -17.90 -4.64
C PHE A 265 -8.37 -18.18 -3.33
N THR A 266 -7.31 -18.97 -3.39
CA THR A 266 -6.38 -19.12 -2.27
C THR A 266 -5.35 -18.01 -2.39
N TYR A 267 -5.46 -17.02 -1.54
CA TYR A 267 -4.50 -15.92 -1.44
C TYR A 267 -3.85 -15.99 -0.06
N ASN A 268 -2.54 -16.11 -0.02
CA ASN A 268 -1.78 -16.17 1.23
C ASN A 268 -1.05 -14.84 1.46
N ASN A 269 -0.93 -14.43 2.72
CA ASN A 269 -0.11 -13.29 3.06
C ASN A 269 1.37 -13.62 2.78
N PRO A 270 2.03 -12.98 1.78
CA PRO A 270 3.39 -13.33 1.39
C PRO A 270 4.43 -13.00 2.46
N PHE A 271 4.14 -12.08 3.37
CA PHE A 271 5.07 -11.71 4.43
C PHE A 271 5.40 -12.89 5.36
N TYR A 272 4.42 -13.82 5.53
CA TYR A 272 4.71 -15.05 6.28
C TYR A 272 5.92 -15.80 5.71
N ASN A 273 6.05 -15.91 4.40
CA ASN A 273 7.16 -16.60 3.77
C ASN A 273 8.49 -15.84 3.89
N ILE A 274 8.45 -14.52 4.12
CA ILE A 274 9.65 -13.69 4.26
C ILE A 274 10.26 -13.88 5.66
N TYR A 275 9.47 -13.72 6.71
CA TYR A 275 10.01 -13.72 8.07
C TYR A 275 10.06 -15.13 8.71
N SER A 276 9.20 -16.06 8.29
CA SER A 276 9.08 -17.36 8.98
C SER A 276 10.28 -18.27 8.76
N PRO A 277 10.63 -19.13 9.74
CA PRO A 277 11.70 -20.13 9.58
C PRO A 277 11.43 -21.17 8.48
N GLU A 278 10.16 -21.35 8.10
CA GLU A 278 9.76 -22.23 7.00
C GLU A 278 9.98 -21.57 5.61
N GLY A 279 10.17 -20.27 5.57
CA GLY A 279 10.42 -19.48 4.37
C GLY A 279 11.86 -18.93 4.32
N TYR A 280 11.98 -17.62 4.07
CA TYR A 280 13.30 -16.97 3.95
C TYR A 280 13.97 -16.69 5.29
N ASN A 281 13.20 -16.55 6.36
CA ASN A 281 13.69 -16.27 7.72
C ASN A 281 14.54 -14.98 7.79
N GLU A 282 14.07 -13.91 7.14
CA GLU A 282 14.87 -12.70 6.87
C GLU A 282 14.53 -11.49 7.72
N ASP A 283 13.38 -11.49 8.42
CA ASP A 283 12.91 -10.33 9.16
C ASP A 283 12.64 -10.61 10.62
N ARG A 284 12.90 -9.60 11.44
CA ARG A 284 12.61 -9.55 12.87
C ARG A 284 12.02 -8.21 13.25
N MET A 285 11.41 -8.14 14.44
CA MET A 285 10.96 -6.89 15.05
C MET A 285 12.03 -5.81 14.95
N GLY A 286 11.66 -4.59 14.51
CA GLY A 286 12.57 -3.46 14.50
C GLY A 286 12.85 -2.91 15.90
N ALA A 287 14.07 -2.43 16.15
CA ALA A 287 14.43 -1.82 17.45
C ALA A 287 13.55 -0.61 17.78
N THR A 288 13.04 0.12 16.78
CA THR A 288 12.10 1.23 17.02
C THR A 288 10.77 0.71 17.57
N MET A 289 10.22 -0.38 17.01
CA MET A 289 9.03 -1.03 17.57
C MET A 289 9.26 -1.52 18.99
N ASP A 290 10.42 -2.13 19.24
CA ASP A 290 10.84 -2.55 20.58
C ASP A 290 10.80 -1.36 21.57
N ALA A 291 11.49 -0.27 21.24
CA ALA A 291 11.58 0.90 22.12
C ALA A 291 10.21 1.51 22.46
N TYR A 292 9.31 1.64 21.48
CA TYR A 292 7.99 2.21 21.72
C TYR A 292 7.04 1.23 22.40
N LEU A 293 6.89 0.00 21.90
CA LEU A 293 5.88 -0.92 22.42
C LEU A 293 6.23 -1.47 23.81
N ASN A 294 7.49 -1.84 24.06
CA ASN A 294 7.93 -2.22 25.40
C ASN A 294 7.89 -1.01 26.35
N GLY A 295 8.40 0.14 25.90
CA GLY A 295 8.45 1.35 26.71
C GLY A 295 7.07 1.84 27.15
N PHE A 296 6.08 1.83 26.28
CA PHE A 296 4.69 2.18 26.59
C PHE A 296 3.95 1.08 27.35
N ALA A 297 4.50 -0.13 27.49
CA ALA A 297 3.77 -1.33 27.88
C ALA A 297 2.51 -1.52 27.01
N ASP A 298 2.66 -1.35 25.68
CA ASP A 298 1.55 -1.32 24.73
C ASP A 298 0.83 -2.67 24.69
N PRO A 299 -0.49 -2.71 24.94
CA PRO A 299 -1.25 -3.96 24.94
C PRO A 299 -1.24 -4.69 23.58
N ARG A 300 -0.97 -3.98 22.47
CA ARG A 300 -0.90 -4.54 21.10
C ARG A 300 0.38 -5.31 20.84
N LEU A 301 1.44 -5.14 21.64
CA LEU A 301 2.73 -5.79 21.46
C LEU A 301 2.61 -7.32 21.25
N PRO A 302 1.89 -8.09 22.09
CA PRO A 302 1.73 -9.54 21.90
C PRO A 302 0.84 -9.92 20.71
N LYS A 303 0.14 -8.97 20.11
CA LYS A 303 -0.63 -9.17 18.88
C LYS A 303 0.22 -8.96 17.63
N PHE A 304 1.29 -8.19 17.73
CA PHE A 304 2.18 -7.85 16.62
C PHE A 304 3.39 -8.78 16.54
N PHE A 305 3.94 -9.17 17.71
CA PHE A 305 5.17 -9.95 17.79
C PHE A 305 5.06 -11.10 18.79
N ALA A 306 5.76 -12.19 18.47
CA ALA A 306 5.96 -13.30 19.38
C ALA A 306 7.13 -13.00 20.33
N LYS A 307 7.06 -13.53 21.56
CA LYS A 307 8.18 -13.45 22.50
C LYS A 307 9.38 -14.23 21.98
N ALA A 308 10.55 -13.65 22.18
CA ALA A 308 11.85 -14.27 21.92
C ALA A 308 12.31 -15.13 23.10
N LYS A 309 13.46 -15.78 22.94
CA LYS A 309 14.13 -16.56 23.99
C LYS A 309 14.33 -15.72 25.27
N GLY A 310 13.95 -16.27 26.39
CA GLY A 310 13.98 -15.59 27.68
C GLY A 310 12.67 -14.87 28.02
N ASP A 311 11.58 -15.15 27.29
CA ASP A 311 10.22 -14.63 27.53
C ASP A 311 10.13 -13.09 27.38
N VAL A 312 10.93 -12.51 26.49
CA VAL A 312 11.05 -11.07 26.23
C VAL A 312 10.66 -10.71 24.82
N TYR A 313 10.28 -9.45 24.57
CA TYR A 313 10.19 -8.88 23.24
C TYR A 313 11.46 -8.10 22.94
N ARG A 314 12.11 -8.39 21.82
CA ARG A 314 13.37 -7.76 21.44
C ARG A 314 13.46 -7.54 19.95
N GLY A 315 13.77 -6.31 19.58
CA GLY A 315 14.01 -5.88 18.22
C GLY A 315 15.48 -5.86 17.81
N LEU A 316 15.70 -5.58 16.54
CA LEU A 316 17.02 -5.39 15.91
C LEU A 316 17.10 -4.00 15.28
N ARG A 317 18.28 -3.35 15.33
CA ARG A 317 18.52 -2.10 14.60
C ARG A 317 18.48 -2.36 13.10
N ASN A 318 17.84 -1.47 12.37
CA ASN A 318 17.74 -1.58 10.92
C ASN A 318 19.00 -1.08 10.20
N GLY A 319 19.17 -1.49 8.93
CA GLY A 319 20.25 -1.05 8.07
C GLY A 319 21.61 -1.52 8.52
N MET A 320 21.77 -2.79 8.84
CA MET A 320 23.04 -3.41 9.19
C MET A 320 23.65 -4.09 7.96
N ARG A 321 24.91 -3.76 7.64
CA ARG A 321 25.66 -4.42 6.57
C ARG A 321 25.78 -5.94 6.80
N ASN A 322 25.99 -6.34 8.04
CA ASN A 322 26.14 -7.73 8.45
C ASN A 322 24.87 -8.29 9.10
N GLY A 323 23.69 -7.96 8.57
CA GLY A 323 22.42 -8.45 9.09
C GLY A 323 22.34 -9.97 9.21
N LYS A 324 23.06 -10.71 8.34
CA LYS A 324 23.11 -12.18 8.34
C LYS A 324 23.60 -12.79 9.65
N ASP A 325 24.37 -12.05 10.45
CA ASP A 325 24.84 -12.53 11.77
C ASP A 325 23.66 -12.77 12.74
N PHE A 326 22.46 -12.26 12.42
CA PHE A 326 21.24 -12.38 13.21
C PHE A 326 20.19 -13.31 12.56
N GLN A 327 20.49 -13.95 11.43
CA GLN A 327 19.54 -14.88 10.81
C GLN A 327 19.26 -16.06 11.74
N GLY A 328 17.98 -16.31 12.03
CA GLY A 328 17.57 -17.39 12.92
C GLY A 328 17.91 -17.16 14.41
N ASP A 329 18.32 -15.95 14.81
CA ASP A 329 18.62 -15.64 16.21
C ASP A 329 17.34 -15.68 17.06
N GLU A 330 17.26 -16.70 17.94
CA GLU A 330 16.13 -16.93 18.83
C GLU A 330 15.92 -15.80 19.87
N ARG A 331 16.91 -14.91 20.03
CA ARG A 331 16.80 -13.75 20.95
C ARG A 331 15.99 -12.61 20.37
N LEU A 332 15.58 -12.68 19.09
CA LEU A 332 14.80 -11.66 18.38
C LEU A 332 13.36 -12.09 18.20
N SER A 333 12.44 -11.15 18.39
CA SER A 333 11.02 -11.37 18.22
C SER A 333 10.61 -11.45 16.75
N MET A 334 9.80 -12.46 16.42
CA MET A 334 9.20 -12.63 15.10
C MET A 334 7.83 -11.95 15.03
N PRO A 335 7.39 -11.48 13.85
CA PRO A 335 6.01 -11.08 13.62
C PRO A 335 5.03 -12.23 13.89
N THR A 336 3.76 -11.90 14.19
CA THR A 336 2.68 -12.88 14.38
C THR A 336 1.78 -13.03 13.15
N ILE A 337 2.12 -12.40 12.04
CA ILE A 337 1.39 -12.47 10.78
C ILE A 337 1.44 -13.92 10.25
N THR A 338 0.29 -14.49 9.95
CA THR A 338 0.16 -15.84 9.39
C THR A 338 -0.15 -15.80 7.90
N ARG A 339 -0.12 -16.95 7.21
CA ARG A 339 -0.56 -17.05 5.82
C ARG A 339 -2.00 -16.58 5.61
N SER A 340 -2.86 -16.73 6.62
CA SER A 340 -4.26 -16.33 6.59
C SER A 340 -4.53 -14.94 7.16
N THR A 341 -3.50 -14.20 7.58
CA THR A 341 -3.68 -12.82 8.04
C THR A 341 -4.13 -11.94 6.87
N PRO A 342 -5.29 -11.26 6.97
CA PRO A 342 -5.78 -10.40 5.90
C PRO A 342 -4.86 -9.22 5.62
N TYR A 343 -4.96 -8.68 4.39
CA TYR A 343 -4.32 -7.40 4.05
C TYR A 343 -5.21 -6.24 4.45
N VAL A 344 -4.66 -5.31 5.16
CA VAL A 344 -5.31 -4.04 5.48
C VAL A 344 -4.84 -2.98 4.50
N TRP A 345 -5.76 -2.17 3.95
CA TRP A 345 -5.44 -0.99 3.15
C TRP A 345 -5.59 0.28 3.98
N MET A 346 -6.63 0.32 4.83
CA MET A 346 -6.89 1.45 5.72
C MET A 346 -7.77 1.00 6.89
N THR A 347 -7.52 1.58 8.07
CA THR A 347 -8.32 1.32 9.27
C THR A 347 -9.07 2.55 9.74
N ALA A 348 -10.19 2.35 10.44
CA ALA A 348 -10.91 3.43 11.10
C ALA A 348 -10.03 4.13 12.16
N ALA A 349 -9.17 3.39 12.85
CA ALA A 349 -8.22 3.96 13.80
C ALA A 349 -7.28 4.99 13.16
N GLU A 350 -6.81 4.73 11.94
CA GLU A 350 -6.04 5.71 11.17
C GLU A 350 -6.83 6.97 10.92
N VAL A 351 -8.09 6.82 10.49
CA VAL A 351 -8.95 7.96 10.13
C VAL A 351 -9.23 8.86 11.33
N TRP A 352 -9.47 8.29 12.50
CA TRP A 352 -9.60 9.05 13.75
C TRP A 352 -8.34 9.86 14.06
N LEU A 353 -7.15 9.27 13.86
CA LEU A 353 -5.87 9.94 14.12
C LEU A 353 -5.53 11.00 13.06
N LEU A 354 -5.95 10.82 11.79
CA LEU A 354 -5.88 11.88 10.77
C LEU A 354 -6.79 13.06 11.13
N ARG A 355 -8.01 12.79 11.63
CA ARG A 355 -8.92 13.81 12.14
C ARG A 355 -8.36 14.53 13.36
N ALA A 356 -7.71 13.80 14.28
CA ALA A 356 -7.04 14.41 15.44
C ALA A 356 -5.94 15.39 15.01
N GLU A 357 -5.14 15.03 14.01
CA GLU A 357 -4.16 15.95 13.44
C GLU A 357 -4.82 17.16 12.79
N GLY A 358 -5.83 16.97 11.94
CA GLY A 358 -6.56 18.09 11.31
C GLY A 358 -7.13 19.05 12.37
N ALA A 359 -7.77 18.53 13.40
CA ALA A 359 -8.30 19.33 14.52
C ALA A 359 -7.19 20.08 15.28
N LEU A 360 -5.99 19.47 15.45
CA LEU A 360 -4.83 20.15 16.06
C LEU A 360 -4.38 21.36 15.24
N PHE A 361 -4.61 21.33 13.90
CA PHE A 361 -4.33 22.45 12.99
C PHE A 361 -5.53 23.40 12.82
N GLY A 362 -6.62 23.20 13.57
CA GLY A 362 -7.78 24.09 13.58
C GLY A 362 -8.81 23.79 12.49
N TRP A 363 -8.73 22.61 11.85
CA TRP A 363 -9.67 22.19 10.84
C TRP A 363 -10.93 21.58 11.47
N ASN A 364 -12.08 21.70 10.79
CA ASN A 364 -13.34 21.12 11.25
C ASN A 364 -13.37 19.60 11.01
N MET A 365 -12.91 18.84 12.00
CA MET A 365 -12.76 17.37 11.93
C MET A 365 -13.83 16.63 12.77
N GLY A 366 -14.85 17.33 13.29
CA GLY A 366 -15.94 16.71 14.04
C GLY A 366 -15.62 16.35 15.49
N GLY A 367 -14.58 16.96 16.08
CA GLY A 367 -14.21 16.78 17.49
C GLY A 367 -12.95 17.56 17.85
N THR A 368 -12.60 17.57 19.13
CA THR A 368 -11.34 18.16 19.62
C THR A 368 -10.16 17.24 19.29
N PRO A 369 -8.92 17.76 19.21
CA PRO A 369 -7.75 16.92 19.00
C PRO A 369 -7.63 15.77 20.01
N ARG A 370 -7.95 16.02 21.28
CA ARG A 370 -7.92 15.02 22.34
C ARG A 370 -8.95 13.92 22.13
N GLU A 371 -10.22 14.28 21.95
CA GLU A 371 -11.30 13.29 21.75
C GLU A 371 -11.02 12.38 20.57
N LEU A 372 -10.60 12.95 19.43
CA LEU A 372 -10.29 12.20 18.21
C LEU A 372 -9.04 11.31 18.38
N TYR A 373 -8.03 11.77 19.13
CA TYR A 373 -6.84 10.99 19.47
C TYR A 373 -7.18 9.78 20.34
N GLU A 374 -7.95 10.01 21.44
CA GLU A 374 -8.37 8.96 22.35
C GLU A 374 -9.28 7.95 21.64
N GLN A 375 -10.17 8.41 20.75
CA GLN A 375 -11.00 7.55 19.93
C GLN A 375 -10.16 6.68 18.97
N GLY A 376 -9.15 7.25 18.33
CA GLY A 376 -8.25 6.50 17.43
C GLY A 376 -7.50 5.38 18.15
N ILE A 377 -6.99 5.63 19.34
CA ILE A 377 -6.34 4.61 20.17
C ILE A 377 -7.33 3.53 20.60
N THR A 378 -8.52 3.92 21.08
CA THR A 378 -9.56 2.99 21.51
C THR A 378 -9.99 2.08 20.35
N THR A 379 -10.23 2.64 19.16
CA THR A 379 -10.57 1.90 17.94
C THR A 379 -9.46 0.93 17.54
N SER A 380 -8.19 1.36 17.64
CA SER A 380 -7.04 0.49 17.37
C SER A 380 -6.93 -0.67 18.36
N LEU A 381 -7.13 -0.44 19.64
CA LEU A 381 -7.13 -1.49 20.65
C LEU A 381 -8.29 -2.47 20.45
N ASP A 382 -9.47 -1.97 20.15
CA ASP A 382 -10.67 -2.78 19.89
C ASP A 382 -10.49 -3.70 18.67
N GLN A 383 -9.79 -3.24 17.62
CA GLN A 383 -9.46 -4.05 16.44
C GLN A 383 -8.77 -5.38 16.80
N TYR A 384 -8.01 -5.40 17.90
CA TYR A 384 -7.29 -6.58 18.39
C TYR A 384 -7.97 -7.26 19.59
N GLY A 385 -9.23 -6.89 19.91
CA GLY A 385 -9.97 -7.42 21.05
C GLY A 385 -9.41 -6.95 22.40
N LEU A 386 -8.83 -5.75 22.46
CA LEU A 386 -8.16 -5.16 23.62
C LEU A 386 -8.89 -3.91 24.14
N ALA A 387 -10.18 -3.75 23.84
CA ALA A 387 -10.97 -2.56 24.25
C ALA A 387 -10.90 -2.30 25.77
N SER A 388 -10.87 -3.37 26.60
CA SER A 388 -10.76 -3.25 28.05
C SER A 388 -9.45 -2.64 28.56
N ALA A 389 -8.41 -2.60 27.73
CA ALA A 389 -7.12 -1.99 28.08
C ALA A 389 -7.07 -0.47 27.78
N ALA A 390 -8.07 0.07 27.09
CA ALA A 390 -8.03 1.44 26.55
C ALA A 390 -7.90 2.49 27.65
N GLU A 391 -8.71 2.42 28.73
CA GLU A 391 -8.67 3.40 29.82
C GLU A 391 -7.30 3.48 30.50
N ALA A 392 -6.71 2.33 30.81
CA ALA A 392 -5.39 2.26 31.44
C ALA A 392 -4.30 2.78 30.51
N TYR A 393 -4.39 2.47 29.21
CA TYR A 393 -3.41 2.94 28.22
C TYR A 393 -3.51 4.45 27.97
N LEU A 394 -4.71 5.00 27.86
CA LEU A 394 -4.97 6.43 27.64
C LEU A 394 -4.54 7.32 28.82
N THR A 395 -4.39 6.74 30.00
CA THR A 395 -3.91 7.46 31.22
C THR A 395 -2.43 7.13 31.52
N SER A 396 -1.77 6.29 30.73
CA SER A 396 -0.40 5.85 30.96
C SER A 396 0.61 6.97 30.74
N THR A 397 1.50 7.14 31.72
CA THR A 397 2.66 8.05 31.65
C THR A 397 3.97 7.33 31.27
N ALA A 398 3.88 6.08 30.84
CA ALA A 398 5.00 5.30 30.35
C ALA A 398 5.62 5.96 29.10
N LYS A 399 6.93 5.79 28.92
CA LYS A 399 7.70 6.43 27.84
C LYS A 399 8.42 5.38 27.02
N PRO A 400 8.80 5.68 25.77
CA PRO A 400 9.66 4.80 24.98
C PRO A 400 10.94 4.44 25.76
N SER A 401 11.40 3.21 25.61
CA SER A 401 12.61 2.72 26.28
C SER A 401 13.87 2.91 25.42
N ALA A 402 15.02 2.95 26.06
CA ALA A 402 16.30 2.82 25.37
C ALA A 402 16.42 1.42 24.77
N TYR A 403 17.12 1.30 23.64
CA TYR A 403 17.48 0.02 23.04
C TYR A 403 18.83 -0.47 23.61
N PRO A 404 18.88 -1.63 24.29
CA PRO A 404 20.09 -2.06 25.00
C PRO A 404 21.21 -2.58 24.10
N GLY A 405 20.92 -2.75 22.79
CA GLY A 405 21.84 -3.39 21.86
C GLY A 405 21.75 -4.92 21.89
N LEU A 406 22.30 -5.55 20.83
CA LEU A 406 22.41 -7.00 20.71
C LEU A 406 23.57 -7.35 19.76
N GLY A 407 24.67 -7.94 20.24
CA GLY A 407 25.83 -8.24 19.42
C GLY A 407 26.39 -6.97 18.75
N THR A 408 26.49 -6.98 17.42
CA THR A 408 26.94 -5.84 16.62
C THR A 408 25.84 -4.77 16.41
N SER A 409 24.59 -5.05 16.77
CA SER A 409 23.51 -4.07 16.80
C SER A 409 23.67 -3.14 18.00
N THR A 410 24.15 -1.94 17.75
CA THR A 410 24.56 -0.97 18.79
C THR A 410 23.37 -0.48 19.62
N ALA A 411 23.61 -0.24 20.91
CA ALA A 411 22.64 0.40 21.81
C ALA A 411 22.27 1.81 21.34
N ALA A 412 21.10 2.27 21.73
CA ALA A 412 20.62 3.62 21.48
C ALA A 412 19.75 4.12 22.63
N GLU A 413 19.82 5.43 22.92
CA GLU A 413 18.96 6.09 23.89
C GLU A 413 17.49 6.03 23.45
N ALA A 414 16.57 6.25 24.40
CA ALA A 414 15.15 6.32 24.09
C ALA A 414 14.86 7.36 23.00
N PRO A 415 14.08 7.01 21.96
CA PRO A 415 13.91 7.89 20.80
C PRO A 415 13.07 9.13 21.12
N SER A 416 12.26 9.08 22.17
CA SER A 416 11.34 10.15 22.57
C SER A 416 11.02 10.08 24.08
N ASP A 417 10.41 11.15 24.60
CA ASP A 417 9.92 11.28 25.98
C ASP A 417 8.38 11.41 26.08
N ILE A 418 7.67 11.24 24.95
CA ILE A 418 6.20 11.30 24.91
C ILE A 418 5.56 10.12 25.66
N THR A 419 4.31 10.32 26.04
CA THR A 419 3.49 9.31 26.73
C THR A 419 2.23 9.00 25.91
N PRO A 420 1.57 7.84 26.11
CA PRO A 420 0.26 7.58 25.54
C PRO A 420 -0.81 8.57 26.04
N ALA A 421 -0.74 8.99 27.32
CA ALA A 421 -1.66 9.97 27.88
C ALA A 421 -1.58 11.29 27.13
N TRP A 422 -2.76 11.86 26.81
CA TRP A 422 -2.85 13.20 26.25
C TRP A 422 -2.42 14.24 27.28
N ASP A 423 -1.63 15.21 26.86
CA ASP A 423 -1.20 16.33 27.69
C ASP A 423 -1.68 17.64 27.06
N GLU A 424 -2.69 18.26 27.70
CA GLU A 424 -3.27 19.50 27.20
C GLU A 424 -2.32 20.68 27.29
N SER A 425 -1.38 20.66 28.23
CA SER A 425 -0.37 21.70 28.42
C SER A 425 0.81 21.59 27.46
N ALA A 426 0.95 20.45 26.75
CA ALA A 426 2.04 20.23 25.82
C ALA A 426 1.98 21.19 24.62
N THR A 427 3.15 21.49 24.05
CA THR A 427 3.25 22.26 22.81
C THR A 427 2.51 21.56 21.67
N LYS A 428 2.10 22.34 20.65
CA LYS A 428 1.48 21.79 19.44
C LYS A 428 2.34 20.70 18.80
N GLU A 429 3.66 20.88 18.79
CA GLU A 429 4.61 19.92 18.25
C GLU A 429 4.62 18.60 19.04
N LYS A 430 4.60 18.66 20.37
CA LYS A 430 4.51 17.45 21.22
C LYS A 430 3.15 16.74 21.10
N LYS A 431 2.06 17.48 20.88
CA LYS A 431 0.75 16.92 20.57
C LYS A 431 0.78 16.21 19.21
N LEU A 432 1.39 16.82 18.18
CA LEU A 432 1.57 16.20 16.87
C LEU A 432 2.41 14.92 16.96
N GLU A 433 3.53 14.94 17.69
CA GLU A 433 4.36 13.76 17.93
C GLU A 433 3.54 12.60 18.52
N ARG A 434 2.67 12.86 19.51
CA ARG A 434 1.78 11.84 20.10
C ARG A 434 0.82 11.26 19.06
N ILE A 435 0.13 12.13 18.33
CA ILE A 435 -0.86 11.71 17.33
C ILE A 435 -0.20 10.82 16.27
N ILE A 436 0.92 11.25 15.69
CA ILE A 436 1.58 10.51 14.63
C ILE A 436 2.22 9.22 15.16
N THR A 437 2.77 9.21 16.36
CA THR A 437 3.29 7.98 16.97
C THR A 437 2.18 6.96 17.21
N GLN A 438 1.02 7.38 17.72
CA GLN A 438 -0.10 6.47 17.87
C GLN A 438 -0.70 6.04 16.52
N LYS A 439 -0.71 6.92 15.50
CA LYS A 439 -1.06 6.53 14.14
C LYS A 439 -0.11 5.45 13.61
N TRP A 440 1.20 5.64 13.77
CA TRP A 440 2.23 4.68 13.35
C TRP A 440 2.01 3.29 14.00
N ILE A 441 1.66 3.23 15.30
CA ILE A 441 1.34 1.95 15.95
C ILE A 441 0.01 1.39 15.43
N ALA A 442 -1.02 2.24 15.25
CA ALA A 442 -2.36 1.80 14.87
C ALA A 442 -2.45 1.24 13.44
N ILE A 443 -1.61 1.74 12.52
CA ILE A 443 -1.60 1.32 11.12
C ILE A 443 -0.64 0.14 10.84
N TYR A 444 0.03 -0.42 11.86
CA TYR A 444 0.85 -1.61 11.65
C TYR A 444 0.02 -2.74 11.01
N PRO A 445 0.49 -3.39 9.92
CA PRO A 445 1.80 -3.33 9.31
C PRO A 445 1.86 -2.52 7.98
N LEU A 446 1.16 -1.39 7.85
CA LEU A 446 1.17 -0.55 6.65
C LEU A 446 2.46 0.29 6.56
N GLY A 447 3.57 -0.35 6.27
CA GLY A 447 4.88 0.29 6.32
C GLY A 447 5.05 1.46 5.35
N GLN A 448 4.47 1.37 4.14
CA GLN A 448 4.56 2.45 3.16
C GLN A 448 3.87 3.73 3.65
N GLU A 449 2.68 3.61 4.27
CA GLU A 449 1.97 4.74 4.87
C GLU A 449 2.75 5.31 6.07
N ALA A 450 3.24 4.43 6.93
CA ALA A 450 4.03 4.80 8.11
C ALA A 450 5.33 5.53 7.75
N TRP A 451 6.04 5.08 6.69
CA TRP A 451 7.22 5.78 6.18
C TRP A 451 6.88 7.15 5.57
N SER A 452 5.75 7.26 4.90
CA SER A 452 5.28 8.53 4.37
C SER A 452 4.96 9.53 5.48
N GLU A 453 4.34 9.08 6.57
CA GLU A 453 4.07 9.92 7.74
C GLU A 453 5.36 10.39 8.44
N PHE A 454 6.33 9.49 8.60
CA PHE A 454 7.65 9.86 9.12
C PHE A 454 8.33 10.92 8.26
N ARG A 455 8.33 10.76 6.94
CA ARG A 455 8.94 11.74 6.02
C ARG A 455 8.26 13.12 6.12
N ARG A 456 6.93 13.13 6.20
CA ARG A 456 6.12 14.34 6.25
C ARG A 456 6.24 15.11 7.57
N THR A 457 6.36 14.40 8.70
CA THR A 457 6.24 14.99 10.04
C THR A 457 7.52 14.89 10.87
N GLY A 458 8.44 13.99 10.54
CA GLY A 458 9.57 13.63 11.37
C GLY A 458 9.21 12.70 12.54
N TYR A 459 7.97 12.15 12.56
CA TYR A 459 7.46 11.28 13.62
C TYR A 459 6.94 9.94 13.09
N PRO A 460 6.98 8.85 13.93
CA PRO A 460 7.67 8.80 15.22
C PRO A 460 9.18 9.06 15.05
N LYS A 461 9.87 9.34 16.15
CA LYS A 461 11.34 9.40 16.11
C LYS A 461 11.87 7.99 15.92
N LEU A 462 12.41 7.71 14.72
CA LEU A 462 12.97 6.41 14.36
C LEU A 462 14.47 6.36 14.67
N PHE A 463 14.96 5.20 15.07
CA PHE A 463 16.40 4.99 15.13
C PHE A 463 17.00 5.10 13.72
N PRO A 464 18.11 5.83 13.54
CA PRO A 464 18.83 5.84 12.27
C PRO A 464 19.37 4.45 11.92
N VAL A 465 19.63 4.18 10.65
CA VAL A 465 20.30 2.95 10.22
C VAL A 465 21.69 2.84 10.86
N VAL A 466 22.16 1.60 11.08
CA VAL A 466 23.49 1.36 11.65
C VAL A 466 24.57 1.69 10.62
N ASP A 467 24.44 1.18 9.41
CA ASP A 467 25.37 1.39 8.30
C ASP A 467 24.69 2.18 7.17
N ASN A 468 25.12 3.40 6.94
CA ASN A 468 24.69 4.19 5.79
C ASN A 468 25.69 4.04 4.65
N LEU A 469 25.35 3.26 3.64
CA LEU A 469 26.19 2.97 2.48
C LEU A 469 25.81 3.79 1.23
N SER A 470 25.12 4.91 1.42
CA SER A 470 24.67 5.79 0.33
C SER A 470 25.79 6.65 -0.31
N ASN A 471 27.03 6.53 0.13
CA ASN A 471 28.12 7.40 -0.30
C ASN A 471 27.80 8.90 -0.13
N GLY A 472 27.16 9.26 0.99
CA GLY A 472 26.81 10.66 1.31
C GLY A 472 25.53 11.18 0.60
N LYS A 473 24.87 10.37 -0.20
CA LYS A 473 23.63 10.76 -0.90
C LYS A 473 22.40 10.84 0.02
N VAL A 474 22.43 10.14 1.15
CA VAL A 474 21.38 10.16 2.18
C VAL A 474 22.00 10.58 3.51
N ASN A 475 21.44 11.58 4.16
CA ASN A 475 21.83 11.96 5.52
C ASN A 475 21.28 10.95 6.52
N THR A 476 22.13 10.39 7.37
CA THR A 476 21.77 9.32 8.31
C THR A 476 20.67 9.75 9.30
N ASN A 477 20.69 10.99 9.78
CA ASN A 477 19.72 11.49 10.76
C ASN A 477 18.39 11.93 10.12
N VAL A 478 18.44 12.40 8.86
CA VAL A 478 17.25 12.76 8.08
C VAL A 478 16.59 11.50 7.49
N GLN A 479 17.39 10.47 7.30
CA GLN A 479 17.02 9.16 6.73
C GLN A 479 16.56 9.26 5.26
N VAL A 480 16.24 8.12 4.67
CA VAL A 480 15.84 8.03 3.27
C VAL A 480 14.50 8.74 3.01
N ARG A 481 14.46 9.51 1.92
CA ARG A 481 13.30 10.34 1.54
C ARG A 481 12.53 9.81 0.33
N ARG A 482 13.18 9.02 -0.52
CA ARG A 482 12.58 8.40 -1.71
C ARG A 482 13.45 7.25 -2.21
N VAL A 483 12.92 6.47 -3.13
CA VAL A 483 13.71 5.55 -3.94
C VAL A 483 14.08 6.27 -5.25
N PRO A 484 15.33 6.18 -5.74
CA PRO A 484 15.71 6.72 -7.05
C PRO A 484 14.89 6.12 -8.19
N PHE A 485 14.76 6.84 -9.30
CA PHE A 485 14.04 6.34 -10.46
C PHE A 485 14.59 5.02 -10.98
N PRO A 486 13.74 4.16 -11.58
CA PRO A 486 14.14 2.85 -12.09
C PRO A 486 15.25 2.92 -13.13
N ALA A 487 16.19 2.00 -13.08
CA ALA A 487 17.21 1.87 -14.10
C ALA A 487 16.61 1.52 -15.47
N SER A 488 15.57 0.71 -15.47
CA SER A 488 14.81 0.34 -16.68
C SER A 488 14.23 1.55 -17.40
N GLU A 489 13.77 2.58 -16.69
CA GLU A 489 13.25 3.83 -17.26
C GLU A 489 14.37 4.66 -17.91
N TYR A 490 15.57 4.70 -17.31
CA TYR A 490 16.73 5.32 -17.96
C TYR A 490 17.16 4.63 -19.25
N VAL A 491 16.83 3.34 -19.40
CA VAL A 491 17.09 2.59 -20.65
C VAL A 491 15.96 2.82 -21.67
N GLY A 492 14.70 2.68 -21.25
CA GLY A 492 13.54 2.65 -22.13
C GLY A 492 12.88 4.02 -22.38
N ASN A 493 13.02 4.98 -21.45
CA ASN A 493 12.28 6.24 -21.44
C ASN A 493 13.15 7.44 -20.96
N ARG A 494 14.42 7.42 -21.29
CA ARG A 494 15.44 8.35 -20.76
C ARG A 494 15.03 9.82 -20.81
N ALA A 495 14.54 10.29 -21.96
CA ALA A 495 14.20 11.70 -22.13
C ALA A 495 13.10 12.17 -21.13
N GLU A 496 12.15 11.31 -20.82
CA GLU A 496 11.08 11.63 -19.89
C GLU A 496 11.54 11.51 -18.44
N VAL A 497 12.43 10.56 -18.12
CA VAL A 497 13.05 10.46 -16.79
C VAL A 497 13.91 11.70 -16.49
N GLU A 498 14.69 12.20 -17.47
CA GLU A 498 15.49 13.42 -17.31
C GLU A 498 14.60 14.65 -17.03
N LYS A 499 13.42 14.73 -17.64
CA LYS A 499 12.39 15.74 -17.28
C LYS A 499 11.82 15.49 -15.88
N ALA A 500 11.58 14.23 -15.50
CA ALA A 500 11.09 13.88 -14.17
C ALA A 500 12.08 14.30 -13.07
N VAL A 501 13.40 14.19 -13.30
CA VAL A 501 14.42 14.69 -12.38
C VAL A 501 14.32 16.22 -12.24
N GLN A 502 14.01 16.95 -13.30
CA GLN A 502 13.76 18.41 -13.21
C GLN A 502 12.50 18.70 -12.39
N LEU A 503 11.41 17.94 -12.58
CA LEU A 503 10.18 18.05 -11.79
C LEU A 503 10.39 17.71 -10.31
N LEU A 504 11.34 16.81 -10.00
CA LEU A 504 11.72 16.46 -8.63
C LEU A 504 12.38 17.65 -7.90
N GLY A 505 13.04 18.55 -8.62
CA GLY A 505 13.70 19.73 -8.05
C GLY A 505 15.00 19.43 -7.31
N GLY A 506 15.64 18.27 -7.56
CA GLY A 506 16.90 17.86 -6.98
C GLY A 506 17.51 16.67 -7.73
N GLU A 507 18.66 16.19 -7.24
CA GLU A 507 19.30 15.00 -7.82
C GLU A 507 18.42 13.75 -7.65
N ASP A 508 18.53 12.80 -8.57
CA ASP A 508 17.86 11.48 -8.45
C ASP A 508 18.57 10.60 -7.43
N THR A 509 18.36 10.88 -6.15
CA THR A 509 18.96 10.16 -5.03
C THR A 509 17.95 9.84 -3.93
N GLY A 510 18.28 8.92 -3.05
CA GLY A 510 17.45 8.58 -1.88
C GLY A 510 17.33 9.70 -0.85
N GLY A 511 18.15 10.74 -0.91
CA GLY A 511 18.12 11.89 0.00
C GLY A 511 17.26 13.05 -0.49
N THR A 512 16.81 13.05 -1.74
CA THR A 512 16.02 14.14 -2.31
C THR A 512 14.58 14.08 -1.81
N ARG A 513 14.08 15.21 -1.29
CA ARG A 513 12.73 15.31 -0.75
C ARG A 513 11.68 15.32 -1.85
N LEU A 514 10.51 14.80 -1.53
CA LEU A 514 9.33 14.83 -2.39
C LEU A 514 8.59 16.19 -2.25
N TRP A 515 7.65 16.45 -3.17
CA TRP A 515 6.88 17.70 -3.19
C TRP A 515 6.21 18.02 -1.84
N TRP A 516 5.55 17.04 -1.23
CA TRP A 516 4.87 17.19 0.07
C TRP A 516 5.80 17.06 1.28
N ASP A 517 7.04 16.57 1.09
CA ASP A 517 8.02 16.34 2.14
C ASP A 517 8.79 17.65 2.43
N LYS A 518 8.21 18.49 3.24
CA LYS A 518 8.84 19.75 3.67
C LYS A 518 9.45 19.59 5.06
N PRO A 519 10.57 20.34 5.35
CA PRO A 519 11.21 20.35 6.67
C PRO A 519 10.28 20.84 7.77
#